data_8df25b365ac2027ca93e99b158712392
#
_entry.id   8df25b365ac2027ca93e99b158712392
#
_cell.length_a   1.000
_cell.length_b   1.000
_cell.length_c   1.000
_cell.angle_alpha   90.00
_cell.angle_beta   90.00
_cell.angle_gamma   90.00
#
_symmetry.space_group_name_H-M   'P 1'
#
loop_
_entity.id
_entity.type
_entity.pdbx_description
1 polymer ?
#
loop_
_entity_poly.entity_id
_entity_poly.type
_entity_poly.pdbx_seq_one_letter_code
_entity_poly.pdbx_strand_id
1 'polypeptide(L)'
;MKFSMFRKSSGFRAAVIAAVLLLPACSFTEDALWPSLTGEDPKGAPEATQSEQEAQAPLLATPATAQPALGTTNFQPEGVTSGTASGTFVGKKVVELRSELKRLQGSISQHNATLQQVRATIVQNSQRYHGTVAAINTRLQVGTTPGNPILVQQFNNARGNLEQISNDTGELNRLATAVSADSTMSAFLSESTRAAFSVSGAVDEDHKQLAILEDEVNRTVVLIERLLKELAEDVRRQTNYVATERSNLNLLSAGIKGGEIFGASLANQAIVSAAGNSI
;
A
#
# COMPACT_ATOMS: atom_id res chain seq x y z
N MET A 1 -3.67 -33.35 -52.40
CA MET A 1 -3.77 -32.15 -53.25
C MET A 1 -3.14 -31.01 -52.48
N LYS A 2 -1.93 -30.66 -52.90
CA LYS A 2 -1.46 -29.47 -53.59
C LYS A 2 -1.60 -28.19 -52.71
N PHE A 3 -0.44 -27.74 -52.15
CA PHE A 3 0.35 -26.58 -52.55
C PHE A 3 -0.31 -25.24 -52.14
N SER A 4 0.33 -24.29 -51.47
CA SER A 4 1.56 -23.54 -51.83
C SER A 4 1.97 -22.65 -50.67
N MET A 5 3.15 -22.72 -50.17
CA MET A 5 4.31 -21.79 -50.13
C MET A 5 4.04 -20.42 -50.71
N PHE A 6 4.28 -19.36 -49.92
CA PHE A 6 5.01 -18.19 -50.42
C PHE A 6 5.88 -17.51 -49.35
N ARG A 7 7.12 -17.47 -49.66
CA ARG A 7 8.28 -16.85 -48.99
C ARG A 7 8.63 -15.59 -49.76
N LYS A 8 8.99 -14.50 -49.04
CA LYS A 8 9.99 -13.47 -49.42
C LYS A 8 9.92 -12.35 -48.37
N SER A 9 10.91 -12.10 -47.60
CA SER A 9 12.28 -11.59 -47.75
C SER A 9 12.35 -10.08 -47.99
N SER A 10 13.14 -9.46 -47.12
CA SER A 10 14.08 -8.37 -47.38
C SER A 10 13.61 -6.92 -47.34
N GLY A 11 14.30 -6.13 -46.52
CA GLY A 11 14.38 -4.69 -46.66
C GLY A 11 14.90 -3.92 -45.47
N PHE A 12 16.16 -4.11 -45.17
CA PHE A 12 17.11 -3.21 -44.51
C PHE A 12 16.87 -1.74 -44.89
N ARG A 13 16.72 -0.82 -43.93
CA ARG A 13 17.26 0.55 -44.00
C ARG A 13 17.27 1.18 -42.60
N ALA A 14 18.49 1.32 -42.08
CA ALA A 14 18.85 2.20 -41.00
C ALA A 14 18.59 3.65 -41.35
N ALA A 15 17.91 4.40 -40.51
CA ALA A 15 17.95 5.86 -40.52
C ALA A 15 18.17 6.32 -39.07
N VAL A 16 19.43 6.72 -38.84
CA VAL A 16 19.88 7.44 -37.66
C VAL A 16 19.33 8.87 -37.81
N ILE A 17 18.40 9.26 -36.93
CA ILE A 17 18.03 10.67 -36.76
C ILE A 17 18.53 11.08 -35.37
N ALA A 18 19.60 11.86 -35.38
CA ALA A 18 20.09 12.61 -34.22
C ALA A 18 19.12 13.78 -33.94
N ALA A 19 18.29 13.65 -32.93
CA ALA A 19 17.51 14.74 -32.40
C ALA A 19 18.34 15.49 -31.36
N VAL A 20 18.85 16.64 -31.70
CA VAL A 20 19.48 17.60 -30.79
C VAL A 20 18.36 18.21 -29.94
N LEU A 21 18.30 17.84 -28.67
CA LEU A 21 17.45 18.45 -27.66
C LEU A 21 18.08 19.78 -27.21
N LEU A 22 17.58 20.87 -27.72
CA LEU A 22 17.79 22.22 -27.17
C LEU A 22 16.99 22.33 -25.87
N LEU A 23 17.67 22.20 -24.75
CA LEU A 23 17.13 22.56 -23.45
C LEU A 23 17.16 24.08 -23.30
N PRO A 24 16.05 24.75 -22.97
CA PRO A 24 16.12 26.15 -22.54
C PRO A 24 16.76 26.16 -21.14
N ALA A 25 17.96 26.69 -21.06
CA ALA A 25 18.60 27.06 -19.82
C ALA A 25 17.79 28.18 -19.18
N CYS A 26 16.98 27.88 -18.15
CA CYS A 26 16.53 28.89 -17.22
C CYS A 26 17.77 29.38 -16.45
N SER A 27 18.23 30.55 -16.78
CA SER A 27 19.22 31.29 -16.01
C SER A 27 18.59 31.64 -14.65
N PHE A 28 18.85 30.85 -13.66
CA PHE A 28 18.66 31.26 -12.27
C PHE A 28 19.73 32.33 -11.99
N THR A 29 19.29 33.54 -11.71
CA THR A 29 20.16 34.62 -11.26
C THR A 29 20.74 34.21 -9.91
N GLU A 30 22.06 34.16 -9.79
CA GLU A 30 22.83 33.74 -8.61
C GLU A 30 22.67 34.65 -7.38
N ASP A 31 21.90 35.74 -7.48
CA ASP A 31 21.74 36.73 -6.41
C ASP A 31 20.69 36.35 -5.34
N ALA A 32 19.99 35.21 -5.47
CA ALA A 32 18.91 34.86 -4.53
C ALA A 32 19.30 33.85 -3.44
N LEU A 33 20.52 33.27 -3.44
CA LEU A 33 20.84 32.12 -2.57
C LEU A 33 22.04 32.28 -1.64
N TRP A 34 22.83 33.40 -1.72
CA TRP A 34 23.94 33.60 -0.80
C TRP A 34 23.91 35.03 -0.24
N PRO A 35 23.73 35.22 1.07
CA PRO A 35 24.03 36.52 1.69
C PRO A 35 25.52 36.77 1.56
N SER A 36 25.89 37.96 1.04
CA SER A 36 27.29 38.37 0.87
C SER A 36 28.00 38.35 2.20
N LEU A 37 29.10 37.61 2.28
CA LEU A 37 29.98 37.50 3.47
C LEU A 37 30.88 38.72 3.65
N THR A 38 30.70 39.77 2.88
CA THR A 38 31.43 41.05 3.04
C THR A 38 30.45 42.09 3.54
N GLY A 39 30.56 42.42 4.82
CA GLY A 39 29.67 43.33 5.54
C GLY A 39 29.71 44.76 5.07
N GLU A 40 29.00 45.07 3.96
CA GLU A 40 28.63 46.43 3.58
C GLU A 40 27.11 46.45 3.40
N ASP A 41 26.44 47.06 4.40
CA ASP A 41 25.02 47.34 4.32
C ASP A 41 24.71 48.39 3.26
N PRO A 42 23.74 48.13 2.34
CA PRO A 42 23.26 49.19 1.45
C PRO A 42 22.45 50.21 2.26
N LYS A 43 22.96 51.43 2.36
CA LYS A 43 22.24 52.58 2.92
C LYS A 43 20.97 52.84 2.10
N GLY A 44 19.83 52.72 2.73
CA GLY A 44 18.59 53.35 2.28
C GLY A 44 17.45 52.39 1.93
N ALA A 45 16.86 51.74 2.91
CA ALA A 45 15.46 51.30 2.84
C ALA A 45 14.72 51.88 4.07
N PRO A 46 13.49 52.41 3.93
CA PRO A 46 12.73 52.91 5.04
C PRO A 46 12.36 51.75 5.99
N GLU A 47 12.48 52.00 7.28
CA GLU A 47 11.98 51.09 8.34
C GLU A 47 10.53 50.74 8.12
N ALA A 48 10.27 49.54 7.64
CA ALA A 48 8.97 48.94 7.71
C ALA A 48 8.77 48.45 9.15
N THR A 49 7.96 49.15 9.91
CA THR A 49 7.42 48.72 11.20
C THR A 49 6.92 47.27 11.04
N GLN A 50 7.61 46.32 11.65
CA GLN A 50 7.12 44.97 11.84
C GLN A 50 5.93 45.04 12.79
N SER A 51 4.73 45.16 12.26
CA SER A 51 3.58 44.65 12.96
C SER A 51 3.74 43.13 12.98
N GLU A 52 4.00 42.58 14.16
CA GLU A 52 3.79 41.16 14.43
C GLU A 52 2.36 40.78 14.11
N GLN A 53 2.10 40.50 12.86
CA GLN A 53 0.97 39.71 12.45
C GLN A 53 1.42 38.28 12.61
N GLU A 54 1.20 37.72 13.82
CA GLU A 54 1.12 36.29 13.99
C GLU A 54 0.26 35.74 12.86
N ALA A 55 0.92 35.24 11.83
CA ALA A 55 0.29 34.40 10.85
C ALA A 55 -0.21 33.17 11.62
N GLN A 56 -1.46 33.27 12.13
CA GLN A 56 -2.21 32.09 12.46
C GLN A 56 -2.13 31.21 11.23
N ALA A 57 -1.27 30.21 11.29
CA ALA A 57 -1.29 29.11 10.35
C ALA A 57 -2.75 28.66 10.21
N PRO A 58 -3.26 28.44 9.00
CA PRO A 58 -4.61 27.93 8.85
C PRO A 58 -4.62 26.54 9.51
N LEU A 59 -5.08 26.52 10.76
CA LEU A 59 -5.49 25.32 11.44
C LEU A 59 -6.55 24.68 10.56
N LEU A 60 -6.26 23.48 10.07
CA LEU A 60 -7.17 22.62 9.27
C LEU A 60 -7.06 22.73 7.73
N ALA A 61 -5.85 22.78 7.17
CA ALA A 61 -5.64 21.88 6.07
C ALA A 61 -5.70 20.49 6.70
N THR A 62 -6.85 19.81 6.60
CA THR A 62 -6.90 18.35 6.83
C THR A 62 -5.72 17.79 6.05
N PRO A 63 -4.70 17.17 6.67
CA PRO A 63 -3.64 16.59 5.90
C PRO A 63 -4.31 15.69 4.88
N ALA A 64 -4.00 15.89 3.61
CA ALA A 64 -4.42 14.95 2.58
C ALA A 64 -3.98 13.61 3.12
N THR A 65 -4.94 12.83 3.65
CA THR A 65 -4.63 11.61 4.39
C THR A 65 -3.93 10.72 3.40
N ALA A 66 -2.65 10.50 3.66
CA ALA A 66 -1.82 9.68 2.81
C ALA A 66 -2.52 8.33 2.63
N GLN A 67 -2.52 7.82 1.40
CA GLN A 67 -3.02 6.46 1.15
C GLN A 67 -2.41 5.51 2.17
N PRO A 68 -3.18 4.52 2.66
CA PRO A 68 -2.68 3.60 3.66
C PRO A 68 -1.44 2.89 3.12
N ALA A 69 -0.33 3.00 3.85
CA ALA A 69 0.88 2.26 3.51
C ALA A 69 0.62 0.76 3.67
N LEU A 70 0.60 0.03 2.56
CA LEU A 70 0.54 -1.43 2.53
C LEU A 70 1.94 -2.00 2.36
N GLY A 71 2.16 -3.24 2.81
CA GLY A 71 3.37 -3.98 2.51
C GLY A 71 3.52 -4.22 1.00
N THR A 72 4.74 -4.34 0.54
CA THR A 72 5.07 -4.55 -0.89
C THR A 72 5.76 -5.88 -1.14
N THR A 73 6.00 -6.66 -0.09
CA THR A 73 6.72 -7.93 -0.18
C THR A 73 5.92 -8.95 -0.96
N ASN A 74 6.62 -9.67 -1.83
CA ASN A 74 6.11 -10.83 -2.57
C ASN A 74 6.65 -12.11 -1.92
N PHE A 75 5.76 -12.94 -1.41
CA PHE A 75 6.09 -14.15 -0.65
C PHE A 75 6.02 -15.39 -1.56
N GLN A 76 7.03 -15.60 -2.39
CA GLN A 76 7.11 -16.78 -3.25
C GLN A 76 8.02 -17.85 -2.63
N PRO A 77 7.53 -19.10 -2.46
CA PRO A 77 8.37 -20.22 -2.08
C PRO A 77 9.40 -20.55 -3.17
N GLU A 78 10.57 -21.03 -2.75
CA GLU A 78 11.67 -21.38 -3.68
C GLU A 78 11.43 -22.68 -4.45
N GLY A 79 10.41 -23.45 -4.06
CA GLY A 79 10.13 -24.77 -4.61
C GLY A 79 10.72 -25.91 -3.77
N VAL A 80 10.43 -27.12 -4.18
CA VAL A 80 10.88 -28.36 -3.50
C VAL A 80 11.75 -29.15 -4.44
N THR A 81 12.96 -29.49 -3.99
CA THR A 81 13.92 -30.28 -4.77
C THR A 81 13.40 -31.69 -5.03
N SER A 82 13.56 -32.17 -6.27
CA SER A 82 13.25 -33.55 -6.61
C SER A 82 14.22 -34.51 -5.95
N GLY A 83 13.76 -35.65 -5.48
CA GLY A 83 14.60 -36.69 -4.92
C GLY A 83 14.24 -38.06 -5.46
N THR A 84 15.21 -38.96 -5.47
CA THR A 84 15.02 -40.36 -5.88
C THR A 84 14.64 -41.21 -4.68
N ALA A 85 13.64 -42.10 -4.84
CA ALA A 85 13.27 -43.03 -3.78
C ALA A 85 14.37 -44.08 -3.60
N SER A 86 14.91 -44.23 -2.40
CA SER A 86 15.93 -45.25 -2.04
C SER A 86 15.35 -46.66 -1.89
N GLY A 87 14.01 -46.79 -1.88
CA GLY A 87 13.32 -48.06 -1.64
C GLY A 87 13.21 -48.45 -0.17
N THR A 88 13.85 -47.74 0.74
CA THR A 88 13.74 -47.95 2.19
C THR A 88 12.44 -47.44 2.75
N PHE A 89 12.12 -47.78 4.01
CA PHE A 89 10.99 -47.18 4.72
C PHE A 89 11.18 -45.66 4.91
N VAL A 90 12.40 -45.23 5.24
CA VAL A 90 12.74 -43.82 5.41
C VAL A 90 12.62 -43.07 4.09
N GLY A 91 13.11 -43.63 2.98
CA GLY A 91 12.98 -43.04 1.65
C GLY A 91 11.53 -42.83 1.23
N LYS A 92 10.63 -43.77 1.56
CA LYS A 92 9.18 -43.58 1.36
C LYS A 92 8.64 -42.42 2.17
N LYS A 93 9.07 -42.28 3.44
CA LYS A 93 8.67 -41.18 4.31
C LYS A 93 9.17 -39.83 3.79
N VAL A 94 10.40 -39.77 3.26
CA VAL A 94 10.93 -38.58 2.58
C VAL A 94 10.06 -38.14 1.41
N VAL A 95 9.65 -39.11 0.57
CA VAL A 95 8.75 -38.81 -0.57
C VAL A 95 7.41 -38.25 -0.10
N GLU A 96 6.83 -38.82 0.96
CA GLU A 96 5.57 -38.34 1.55
C GLU A 96 5.74 -36.91 2.09
N LEU A 97 6.72 -36.67 2.95
CA LEU A 97 6.98 -35.33 3.54
C LEU A 97 7.27 -34.28 2.46
N ARG A 98 8.00 -34.65 1.40
CA ARG A 98 8.27 -33.77 0.27
C ARG A 98 6.99 -33.41 -0.48
N SER A 99 6.07 -34.36 -0.66
CA SER A 99 4.77 -34.07 -1.29
C SER A 99 3.91 -33.12 -0.43
N GLU A 100 3.96 -33.28 0.89
CA GLU A 100 3.27 -32.38 1.83
C GLU A 100 3.89 -30.95 1.81
N LEU A 101 5.23 -30.86 1.80
CA LEU A 101 5.91 -29.57 1.66
C LEU A 101 5.54 -28.87 0.34
N LYS A 102 5.50 -29.62 -0.76
CA LYS A 102 5.10 -29.07 -2.05
C LYS A 102 3.65 -28.55 -2.01
N ARG A 103 2.74 -29.27 -1.35
CA ARG A 103 1.36 -28.83 -1.16
C ARG A 103 1.29 -27.57 -0.31
N LEU A 104 2.04 -27.50 0.79
CA LEU A 104 2.14 -26.32 1.64
C LEU A 104 2.67 -25.10 0.89
N GLN A 105 3.75 -25.26 0.12
CA GLN A 105 4.29 -24.17 -0.71
C GLN A 105 3.31 -23.71 -1.80
N GLY A 106 2.50 -24.63 -2.35
CA GLY A 106 1.39 -24.30 -3.25
C GLY A 106 0.32 -23.43 -2.57
N SER A 107 -0.04 -23.77 -1.33
CA SER A 107 -0.98 -22.97 -0.51
C SER A 107 -0.43 -21.56 -0.26
N ILE A 108 0.84 -21.44 0.13
CA ILE A 108 1.50 -20.15 0.35
C ILE A 108 1.52 -19.30 -0.93
N SER A 109 1.80 -19.90 -2.08
CA SER A 109 1.76 -19.19 -3.37
C SER A 109 0.37 -18.64 -3.67
N GLN A 110 -0.68 -19.41 -3.38
CA GLN A 110 -2.07 -18.96 -3.54
C GLN A 110 -2.41 -17.84 -2.56
N HIS A 111 -2.00 -17.95 -1.29
CA HIS A 111 -2.21 -16.91 -0.29
C HIS A 111 -1.48 -15.62 -0.66
N ASN A 112 -0.27 -15.72 -1.18
CA ASN A 112 0.46 -14.57 -1.69
C ASN A 112 -0.26 -13.90 -2.87
N ALA A 113 -0.78 -14.66 -3.83
CA ALA A 113 -1.56 -14.10 -4.94
C ALA A 113 -2.81 -13.37 -4.43
N THR A 114 -3.53 -13.96 -3.47
CA THR A 114 -4.69 -13.33 -2.82
C THR A 114 -4.29 -12.04 -2.09
N LEU A 115 -3.18 -12.04 -1.35
CA LEU A 115 -2.66 -10.84 -0.68
C LEU A 115 -2.39 -9.70 -1.66
N GLN A 116 -1.70 -9.98 -2.77
CA GLN A 116 -1.40 -8.97 -3.79
C GLN A 116 -2.69 -8.41 -4.41
N GLN A 117 -3.68 -9.27 -4.68
CA GLN A 117 -4.97 -8.85 -5.19
C GLN A 117 -5.72 -7.95 -4.22
N VAL A 118 -5.81 -8.33 -2.94
CA VAL A 118 -6.51 -7.53 -1.91
C VAL A 118 -5.81 -6.17 -1.73
N ARG A 119 -4.48 -6.14 -1.71
CA ARG A 119 -3.70 -4.88 -1.66
C ARG A 119 -4.02 -3.97 -2.83
N ALA A 120 -4.05 -4.50 -4.05
CA ALA A 120 -4.40 -3.72 -5.24
C ALA A 120 -5.83 -3.16 -5.15
N THR A 121 -6.79 -3.96 -4.66
CA THR A 121 -8.19 -3.54 -4.45
C THR A 121 -8.29 -2.43 -3.41
N ILE A 122 -7.59 -2.54 -2.28
CA ILE A 122 -7.54 -1.50 -1.25
C ILE A 122 -7.00 -0.18 -1.82
N VAL A 123 -5.90 -0.24 -2.57
CA VAL A 123 -5.32 0.96 -3.22
C VAL A 123 -6.33 1.61 -4.16
N GLN A 124 -7.00 0.84 -5.00
CA GLN A 124 -8.01 1.34 -5.94
C GLN A 124 -9.21 1.98 -5.21
N ASN A 125 -9.73 1.31 -4.17
CA ASN A 125 -10.84 1.84 -3.37
C ASN A 125 -10.44 3.11 -2.61
N SER A 126 -9.20 3.17 -2.09
CA SER A 126 -8.65 4.37 -1.44
C SER A 126 -8.52 5.54 -2.40
N GLN A 127 -8.08 5.32 -3.63
CA GLN A 127 -8.00 6.37 -4.65
C GLN A 127 -9.38 6.93 -4.98
N ARG A 128 -10.39 6.07 -5.14
CA ARG A 128 -11.78 6.50 -5.37
C ARG A 128 -12.34 7.30 -4.20
N TYR A 129 -12.09 6.83 -2.97
CA TYR A 129 -12.48 7.50 -1.75
C TYR A 129 -11.89 8.91 -1.67
N HIS A 130 -10.56 9.04 -1.77
CA HIS A 130 -9.88 10.33 -1.68
C HIS A 130 -10.26 11.27 -2.82
N GLY A 131 -10.43 10.78 -4.04
CA GLY A 131 -10.90 11.59 -5.16
C GLY A 131 -12.29 12.18 -4.90
N THR A 132 -13.20 11.38 -4.33
CA THR A 132 -14.55 11.84 -3.97
C THR A 132 -14.51 12.85 -2.82
N VAL A 133 -13.73 12.59 -1.76
CA VAL A 133 -13.56 13.51 -0.62
C VAL A 133 -12.94 14.83 -1.06
N ALA A 134 -11.92 14.79 -1.91
CA ALA A 134 -11.30 16.00 -2.46
C ALA A 134 -12.29 16.85 -3.26
N ALA A 135 -13.14 16.24 -4.09
CA ALA A 135 -14.17 16.94 -4.85
C ALA A 135 -15.20 17.63 -3.93
N ILE A 136 -15.61 16.96 -2.86
CA ILE A 136 -16.51 17.55 -1.85
C ILE A 136 -15.82 18.74 -1.16
N ASN A 137 -14.60 18.55 -0.68
CA ASN A 137 -13.82 19.59 0.01
C ASN A 137 -13.65 20.84 -0.84
N THR A 138 -13.29 20.68 -2.12
CA THR A 138 -13.17 21.82 -3.05
C THR A 138 -14.46 22.61 -3.17
N ARG A 139 -15.60 21.94 -3.23
CA ARG A 139 -16.92 22.62 -3.26
C ARG A 139 -17.24 23.34 -1.97
N LEU A 140 -16.93 22.73 -0.84
CA LEU A 140 -17.17 23.32 0.47
C LEU A 140 -16.24 24.52 0.78
N GLN A 141 -15.02 24.52 0.22
CA GLN A 141 -14.10 25.67 0.32
C GLN A 141 -14.63 26.93 -0.40
N VAL A 142 -15.26 26.72 -1.55
CA VAL A 142 -15.90 27.82 -2.31
C VAL A 142 -17.22 28.26 -1.66
N GLY A 143 -17.84 27.38 -0.88
CA GLY A 143 -19.17 27.55 -0.34
C GLY A 143 -20.26 27.05 -1.28
N THR A 144 -21.33 26.50 -0.71
CA THR A 144 -22.47 25.96 -1.45
C THR A 144 -23.74 26.08 -0.63
N THR A 145 -24.88 25.76 -1.21
CA THR A 145 -26.14 25.70 -0.46
C THR A 145 -26.07 24.63 0.62
N PRO A 146 -26.52 24.93 1.87
CA PRO A 146 -26.60 23.93 2.93
C PRO A 146 -27.37 22.68 2.47
N GLY A 147 -26.81 21.50 2.74
CA GLY A 147 -27.44 20.24 2.35
C GLY A 147 -27.53 20.00 0.84
N ASN A 148 -26.59 20.55 0.03
CA ASN A 148 -26.56 20.38 -1.41
C ASN A 148 -26.68 18.91 -1.81
N PRO A 149 -27.71 18.51 -2.61
CA PRO A 149 -27.99 17.11 -2.93
C PRO A 149 -26.86 16.43 -3.71
N ILE A 150 -26.08 17.17 -4.50
CA ILE A 150 -24.92 16.63 -5.22
C ILE A 150 -23.83 16.23 -4.22
N LEU A 151 -23.57 17.07 -3.21
CA LEU A 151 -22.58 16.76 -2.17
C LEU A 151 -23.04 15.62 -1.26
N VAL A 152 -24.34 15.53 -0.96
CA VAL A 152 -24.92 14.40 -0.21
C VAL A 152 -24.73 13.10 -0.99
N GLN A 153 -24.93 13.09 -2.31
CA GLN A 153 -24.69 11.92 -3.15
C GLN A 153 -23.21 11.54 -3.17
N GLN A 154 -22.31 12.51 -3.37
CA GLN A 154 -20.85 12.27 -3.33
C GLN A 154 -20.42 11.75 -1.96
N PHE A 155 -20.94 12.26 -0.86
CA PHE A 155 -20.69 11.75 0.48
C PHE A 155 -21.12 10.29 0.65
N ASN A 156 -22.29 9.91 0.15
CA ASN A 156 -22.74 8.53 0.19
C ASN A 156 -21.82 7.62 -0.65
N ASN A 157 -21.31 8.09 -1.77
CA ASN A 157 -20.32 7.36 -2.58
C ASN A 157 -18.99 7.21 -1.82
N ALA A 158 -18.47 8.26 -1.17
CA ALA A 158 -17.27 8.19 -0.35
C ALA A 158 -17.46 7.20 0.81
N ARG A 159 -18.59 7.24 1.49
CA ARG A 159 -18.93 6.30 2.56
C ARG A 159 -18.95 4.85 2.04
N GLY A 160 -19.54 4.60 0.87
CA GLY A 160 -19.55 3.28 0.24
C GLY A 160 -18.15 2.79 -0.11
N ASN A 161 -17.27 3.67 -0.64
CA ASN A 161 -15.88 3.32 -0.92
C ASN A 161 -15.10 2.97 0.37
N LEU A 162 -15.33 3.70 1.46
CA LEU A 162 -14.71 3.41 2.76
C LEU A 162 -15.21 2.08 3.35
N GLU A 163 -16.48 1.74 3.14
CA GLU A 163 -17.05 0.45 3.50
C GLU A 163 -16.37 -0.70 2.74
N GLN A 164 -16.09 -0.52 1.44
CA GLN A 164 -15.33 -1.51 0.66
C GLN A 164 -13.93 -1.73 1.24
N ILE A 165 -13.21 -0.68 1.61
CA ILE A 165 -11.90 -0.79 2.26
C ILE A 165 -12.00 -1.54 3.59
N SER A 166 -13.07 -1.32 4.35
CA SER A 166 -13.34 -2.06 5.59
C SER A 166 -13.57 -3.56 5.33
N ASN A 167 -14.30 -3.89 4.26
CA ASN A 167 -14.52 -5.28 3.83
C ASN A 167 -13.22 -5.94 3.36
N ASP A 168 -12.39 -5.23 2.58
CA ASP A 168 -11.08 -5.69 2.13
C ASP A 168 -10.15 -5.98 3.34
N THR A 169 -10.26 -5.19 4.42
CA THR A 169 -9.55 -5.46 5.68
C THR A 169 -10.04 -6.78 6.32
N GLY A 170 -11.32 -7.06 6.21
CA GLY A 170 -11.89 -8.36 6.62
C GLY A 170 -11.29 -9.53 5.83
N GLU A 171 -11.05 -9.36 4.53
CA GLU A 171 -10.38 -10.39 3.71
C GLU A 171 -8.92 -10.60 4.14
N LEU A 172 -8.17 -9.53 4.48
CA LEU A 172 -6.82 -9.67 5.05
C LEU A 172 -6.83 -10.49 6.36
N ASN A 173 -7.83 -10.29 7.22
CA ASN A 173 -7.98 -11.08 8.45
C ASN A 173 -8.26 -12.56 8.16
N ARG A 174 -9.12 -12.86 7.18
CA ARG A 174 -9.38 -14.26 6.77
C ARG A 174 -8.13 -14.91 6.22
N LEU A 175 -7.38 -14.16 5.40
CA LEU A 175 -6.11 -14.63 4.86
C LEU A 175 -5.09 -14.90 5.98
N ALA A 176 -4.97 -14.02 6.98
CA ALA A 176 -4.11 -14.23 8.14
C ALA A 176 -4.47 -15.51 8.90
N THR A 177 -5.76 -15.82 9.05
CA THR A 177 -6.24 -17.06 9.65
C THR A 177 -5.83 -18.29 8.83
N ALA A 178 -5.97 -18.22 7.50
CA ALA A 178 -5.57 -19.32 6.61
C ALA A 178 -4.06 -19.57 6.66
N VAL A 179 -3.24 -18.52 6.62
CA VAL A 179 -1.77 -18.62 6.73
C VAL A 179 -1.35 -19.13 8.12
N SER A 180 -2.10 -18.81 9.17
CA SER A 180 -1.86 -19.38 10.52
C SER A 180 -2.07 -20.90 10.54
N ALA A 181 -3.02 -21.43 9.78
CA ALA A 181 -3.19 -22.88 9.63
C ALA A 181 -1.98 -23.50 8.89
N ASP A 182 -1.45 -22.82 7.85
CA ASP A 182 -0.21 -23.24 7.17
C ASP A 182 1.00 -23.23 8.10
N SER A 183 1.08 -22.30 9.06
CA SER A 183 2.12 -22.29 10.10
C SER A 183 2.08 -23.55 10.97
N THR A 184 0.88 -24.01 11.34
CA THR A 184 0.72 -25.26 12.09
C THR A 184 1.19 -26.47 11.27
N MET A 185 0.86 -26.51 9.98
CA MET A 185 1.31 -27.58 9.07
C MET A 185 2.84 -27.56 8.90
N SER A 186 3.44 -26.38 8.79
CA SER A 186 4.90 -26.24 8.67
C SER A 186 5.65 -26.72 9.91
N ALA A 187 5.11 -26.46 11.11
CA ALA A 187 5.64 -26.99 12.36
C ALA A 187 5.57 -28.52 12.40
N PHE A 188 4.44 -29.10 12.00
CA PHE A 188 4.29 -30.55 11.86
C PHE A 188 5.32 -31.16 10.90
N LEU A 189 5.53 -30.53 9.75
CA LEU A 189 6.54 -30.99 8.77
C LEU A 189 7.96 -30.92 9.34
N SER A 190 8.29 -29.84 10.07
CA SER A 190 9.59 -29.68 10.72
C SER A 190 9.84 -30.83 11.73
N GLU A 191 8.89 -31.08 12.63
CA GLU A 191 9.02 -32.17 13.60
C GLU A 191 9.05 -33.56 12.93
N SER A 192 8.21 -33.79 11.92
CA SER A 192 8.17 -35.06 11.19
C SER A 192 9.46 -35.33 10.43
N THR A 193 10.07 -34.30 9.83
CA THR A 193 11.36 -34.40 9.13
C THR A 193 12.48 -34.73 10.13
N ARG A 194 12.51 -34.05 11.28
CA ARG A 194 13.48 -34.30 12.35
C ARG A 194 13.32 -35.70 12.93
N ALA A 195 12.10 -36.17 13.15
CA ALA A 195 11.83 -37.51 13.64
C ALA A 195 12.30 -38.59 12.64
N ALA A 196 12.20 -38.34 11.33
CA ALA A 196 12.63 -39.28 10.31
C ALA A 196 14.13 -39.56 10.32
N PHE A 197 14.98 -38.65 10.80
CA PHE A 197 16.43 -38.89 10.99
C PHE A 197 16.73 -39.96 12.01
N SER A 198 15.88 -40.17 13.01
CA SER A 198 16.09 -41.14 14.08
C SER A 198 15.56 -42.53 13.75
N VAL A 199 14.93 -42.72 12.60
CA VAL A 199 14.36 -44.02 12.19
C VAL A 199 15.47 -44.97 11.73
N SER A 200 15.55 -46.16 12.30
CA SER A 200 16.49 -47.17 11.93
C SER A 200 16.23 -47.73 10.52
N GLY A 201 17.31 -48.09 9.82
CA GLY A 201 17.23 -48.63 8.45
C GLY A 201 17.29 -47.59 7.34
N ALA A 202 17.62 -46.33 7.66
CA ALA A 202 17.98 -45.32 6.68
C ALA A 202 19.33 -45.62 6.07
N VAL A 203 19.46 -45.29 4.77
CA VAL A 203 20.75 -45.33 4.04
C VAL A 203 21.30 -43.91 3.90
N ASP A 204 22.56 -43.76 3.54
CA ASP A 204 23.23 -42.45 3.40
C ASP A 204 22.47 -41.51 2.48
N GLU A 205 21.85 -42.03 1.42
CA GLU A 205 21.02 -41.23 0.50
C GLU A 205 19.75 -40.68 1.18
N ASP A 206 19.12 -41.46 2.06
CA ASP A 206 17.95 -40.98 2.84
C ASP A 206 18.35 -39.83 3.74
N HIS A 207 19.49 -39.92 4.43
CA HIS A 207 19.98 -38.84 5.29
C HIS A 207 20.31 -37.58 4.51
N LYS A 208 20.88 -37.66 3.31
CA LYS A 208 21.09 -36.50 2.43
C LYS A 208 19.80 -35.86 2.02
N GLN A 209 18.83 -36.67 1.61
CA GLN A 209 17.52 -36.18 1.19
C GLN A 209 16.71 -35.57 2.34
N LEU A 210 16.82 -36.13 3.56
CA LEU A 210 16.24 -35.55 4.78
C LEU A 210 16.88 -34.19 5.12
N ALA A 211 18.20 -34.07 4.98
CA ALA A 211 18.89 -32.79 5.25
C ALA A 211 18.45 -31.67 4.28
N ILE A 212 18.30 -32.01 2.98
CA ILE A 212 17.77 -31.07 2.00
C ILE A 212 16.32 -30.69 2.35
N LEU A 213 15.49 -31.66 2.68
CA LEU A 213 14.09 -31.43 3.04
C LEU A 213 13.95 -30.59 4.30
N GLU A 214 14.78 -30.83 5.33
CA GLU A 214 14.80 -30.04 6.56
C GLU A 214 15.11 -28.57 6.29
N ASP A 215 16.11 -28.29 5.44
CA ASP A 215 16.46 -26.93 5.03
C ASP A 215 15.32 -26.25 4.26
N GLU A 216 14.68 -26.96 3.32
CA GLU A 216 13.52 -26.46 2.58
C GLU A 216 12.30 -26.18 3.48
N VAL A 217 12.04 -27.04 4.46
CA VAL A 217 11.00 -26.84 5.47
C VAL A 217 11.30 -25.61 6.31
N ASN A 218 12.54 -25.48 6.81
CA ASN A 218 12.95 -24.34 7.64
C ASN A 218 12.81 -23.01 6.90
N ARG A 219 13.22 -22.95 5.62
CA ARG A 219 13.00 -21.76 4.77
C ARG A 219 11.53 -21.46 4.60
N THR A 220 10.70 -22.48 4.44
CA THR A 220 9.24 -22.33 4.32
C THR A 220 8.62 -21.80 5.61
N VAL A 221 9.07 -22.28 6.79
CA VAL A 221 8.65 -21.75 8.11
C VAL A 221 8.94 -20.26 8.21
N VAL A 222 10.17 -19.83 7.92
CA VAL A 222 10.55 -18.41 7.96
C VAL A 222 9.72 -17.57 6.99
N LEU A 223 9.42 -18.11 5.81
CA LEU A 223 8.57 -17.41 4.82
C LEU A 223 7.15 -17.19 5.38
N ILE A 224 6.55 -18.20 6.00
CA ILE A 224 5.22 -18.13 6.62
C ILE A 224 5.21 -17.11 7.76
N GLU A 225 6.20 -17.13 8.65
CA GLU A 225 6.30 -16.18 9.76
C GLU A 225 6.38 -14.73 9.28
N ARG A 226 7.17 -14.48 8.24
CA ARG A 226 7.27 -13.16 7.63
C ARG A 226 5.95 -12.72 6.98
N LEU A 227 5.26 -13.64 6.31
CA LEU A 227 3.95 -13.38 5.69
C LEU A 227 2.91 -13.05 6.77
N LEU A 228 2.85 -13.82 7.87
CA LEU A 228 1.94 -13.55 9.00
C LEU A 228 2.21 -12.19 9.64
N LYS A 229 3.48 -11.85 9.85
CA LYS A 229 3.85 -10.55 10.41
C LYS A 229 3.38 -9.41 9.52
N GLU A 230 3.63 -9.49 8.23
CA GLU A 230 3.26 -8.43 7.29
C GLU A 230 1.73 -8.31 7.15
N LEU A 231 1.00 -9.44 7.13
CA LEU A 231 -0.45 -9.45 7.16
C LEU A 231 -1.02 -8.76 8.42
N ALA A 232 -0.47 -9.08 9.59
CA ALA A 232 -0.90 -8.46 10.85
C ALA A 232 -0.66 -6.93 10.84
N GLU A 233 0.46 -6.50 10.27
CA GLU A 233 0.77 -5.09 10.11
C GLU A 233 -0.17 -4.39 9.12
N ASP A 234 -0.49 -5.03 7.98
CA ASP A 234 -1.44 -4.50 7.00
C ASP A 234 -2.83 -4.35 7.63
N VAL A 235 -3.32 -5.38 8.32
CA VAL A 235 -4.61 -5.34 9.04
C VAL A 235 -4.65 -4.18 10.03
N ARG A 236 -3.61 -4.02 10.85
CA ARG A 236 -3.53 -2.95 11.83
C ARG A 236 -3.56 -1.57 11.17
N ARG A 237 -2.76 -1.38 10.12
CA ARG A 237 -2.70 -0.11 9.37
C ARG A 237 -4.06 0.22 8.74
N GLN A 238 -4.70 -0.77 8.10
CA GLN A 238 -6.01 -0.57 7.47
C GLN A 238 -7.12 -0.29 8.49
N THR A 239 -7.13 -0.98 9.63
CA THR A 239 -8.09 -0.73 10.70
C THR A 239 -7.98 0.69 11.23
N ASN A 240 -6.76 1.16 11.49
CA ASN A 240 -6.53 2.54 11.95
C ASN A 240 -6.92 3.57 10.88
N TYR A 241 -6.59 3.29 9.61
CA TYR A 241 -6.96 4.14 8.49
C TYR A 241 -8.49 4.29 8.38
N VAL A 242 -9.23 3.17 8.36
CA VAL A 242 -10.69 3.19 8.28
C VAL A 242 -11.32 3.94 9.47
N ALA A 243 -10.78 3.78 10.68
CA ALA A 243 -11.26 4.50 11.86
C ALA A 243 -11.06 6.02 11.72
N THR A 244 -9.88 6.45 11.27
CA THR A 244 -9.55 7.86 11.04
C THR A 244 -10.46 8.45 9.95
N GLU A 245 -10.61 7.75 8.83
CA GLU A 245 -11.42 8.24 7.71
C GLU A 245 -12.93 8.29 8.04
N ARG A 246 -13.43 7.39 8.89
CA ARG A 246 -14.80 7.53 9.43
C ARG A 246 -14.99 8.82 10.24
N SER A 247 -13.99 9.19 11.04
CA SER A 247 -14.01 10.47 11.76
C SER A 247 -13.99 11.66 10.80
N ASN A 248 -13.14 11.61 9.77
CA ASN A 248 -13.08 12.63 8.72
C ASN A 248 -14.41 12.78 7.97
N LEU A 249 -15.07 11.66 7.64
CA LEU A 249 -16.40 11.68 7.02
C LEU A 249 -17.47 12.34 7.93
N ASN A 250 -17.39 12.14 9.25
CA ASN A 250 -18.33 12.81 10.17
C ASN A 250 -18.16 14.33 10.12
N LEU A 251 -16.92 14.83 10.10
CA LEU A 251 -16.63 16.26 9.93
C LEU A 251 -17.12 16.78 8.57
N LEU A 252 -16.86 16.00 7.50
CA LEU A 252 -17.33 16.35 6.16
C LEU A 252 -18.87 16.43 6.08
N SER A 253 -19.57 15.52 6.76
CA SER A 253 -21.03 15.55 6.86
C SER A 253 -21.54 16.85 7.50
N ALA A 254 -20.85 17.33 8.54
CA ALA A 254 -21.19 18.62 9.17
C ALA A 254 -20.96 19.78 8.19
N GLY A 255 -19.85 19.79 7.46
CA GLY A 255 -19.56 20.78 6.43
C GLY A 255 -20.63 20.82 5.32
N ILE A 256 -21.08 19.65 4.84
CA ILE A 256 -22.14 19.56 3.83
C ILE A 256 -23.47 20.14 4.36
N LYS A 257 -23.81 19.88 5.62
CA LYS A 257 -25.01 20.44 6.25
C LYS A 257 -24.93 21.96 6.39
N GLY A 258 -23.75 22.52 6.71
CA GLY A 258 -23.51 23.96 6.80
C GLY A 258 -23.34 24.66 5.43
N GLY A 259 -22.96 23.91 4.40
CA GLY A 259 -22.62 24.45 3.07
C GLY A 259 -21.17 24.96 2.95
N GLU A 260 -20.35 24.80 3.99
CA GLU A 260 -18.96 25.26 4.07
C GLU A 260 -18.14 24.41 5.04
N ILE A 261 -16.79 24.37 4.90
CA ILE A 261 -15.92 23.54 5.75
C ILE A 261 -15.77 24.09 7.17
N PHE A 262 -15.84 25.41 7.37
CA PHE A 262 -15.41 26.09 8.59
C PHE A 262 -16.51 26.75 9.42
N GLY A 263 -17.77 26.35 9.26
CA GLY A 263 -18.84 26.55 10.25
C GLY A 263 -19.30 27.97 10.58
N ALA A 264 -18.66 29.00 10.01
CA ALA A 264 -19.17 30.34 10.01
C ALA A 264 -18.57 31.08 8.82
N SER A 265 -19.38 31.45 7.83
CA SER A 265 -18.92 32.39 6.82
C SER A 265 -18.38 33.63 7.53
N LEU A 266 -17.37 34.28 6.93
CA LEU A 266 -16.86 35.58 7.44
C LEU A 266 -18.02 36.58 7.69
N ALA A 267 -19.13 36.46 6.95
CA ALA A 267 -20.35 37.20 7.19
C ALA A 267 -21.01 36.89 8.56
N ASN A 268 -21.04 35.61 8.97
CA ASN A 268 -21.59 35.22 10.27
C ASN A 268 -20.65 35.62 11.43
N GLN A 269 -19.34 35.55 11.23
CA GLN A 269 -18.36 36.08 12.21
C GLN A 269 -18.46 37.59 12.38
N ALA A 270 -18.68 38.32 11.28
CA ALA A 270 -18.90 39.75 11.31
C ALA A 270 -20.19 40.12 12.07
N ILE A 271 -21.27 39.35 11.92
CA ILE A 271 -22.53 39.55 12.63
C ILE A 271 -22.40 39.28 14.13
N VAL A 272 -21.68 38.19 14.51
CA VAL A 272 -21.45 37.84 15.92
C VAL A 272 -20.55 38.86 16.61
N SER A 273 -19.48 39.33 15.93
CA SER A 273 -18.60 40.36 16.46
C SER A 273 -19.29 41.74 16.57
N ALA A 274 -20.19 42.07 15.65
CA ALA A 274 -20.98 43.32 15.72
C ALA A 274 -22.02 43.27 16.84
N ALA A 275 -22.62 42.11 17.12
CA ALA A 275 -23.59 41.94 18.22
C ALA A 275 -22.89 41.88 19.59
N GLY A 276 -21.64 41.46 19.69
CA GLY A 276 -20.87 41.45 20.94
C GLY A 276 -20.32 42.80 21.38
N ASN A 277 -20.33 43.82 20.52
CA ASN A 277 -19.83 45.17 20.83
C ASN A 277 -20.91 46.19 21.17
N SER A 278 -22.16 45.75 21.34
CA SER A 278 -23.32 46.61 21.66
C SER A 278 -23.88 46.40 23.08
N ILE A 279 -23.00 46.13 24.07
CA ILE A 279 -23.32 46.14 25.50
C ILE A 279 -22.38 47.08 26.22
#